data_652800ecf0d6e46a8a242f559ddbda80
#
_entry.id   652800ecf0d6e46a8a242f559ddbda80
#
_cell.length_a   1.000
_cell.length_b   1.000
_cell.length_c   1.000
_cell.angle_alpha   90.00
_cell.angle_beta   90.00
_cell.angle_gamma   90.00
#
_symmetry.space_group_name_H-M   'P 1'
#
loop_
_entity.id
_entity.type
_entity.pdbx_description
1 polymer ?
#
loop_
_entity_poly.entity_id
_entity_poly.type
_entity_poly.pdbx_seq_one_letter_code
_entity_poly.pdbx_strand_id
1 'polypeptide(L)'
;ISLLVETNTVARVLMNDINPNAVKVMRLNAEWNSVAERCEVFEGDAAVFLTRLSGWRDRVQYVDVDPVGAPVKFVENSLRAVANGGYIGVSATDLAPLVGNHPETCFRKYGLFSGKTFFAKEAAIRLLASFVIMRGASLNIAATPVLSVQHRHFVRVFFHVLRGRSRVIKLLEKMGWIKACKCLHSETHPLHDFPAKICPRCGGEAAVVGPAWLGPLHSGELVEKMLSQSNDLPKARKILERISGEVDVVGYYPVDRIAHVNGSTPRSPIVLVASLRSMGYRASLTHVDPTAVKTDAPLEDVLRAAAG
;
A
#
# COMPACT_ATOMS: atom_id res chain seq x y z
N ILE A 1 -16.15 8.70 -13.44
CA ILE A 1 -17.27 8.36 -14.35
C ILE A 1 -17.75 6.95 -14.06
N SER A 2 -16.90 5.92 -14.12
CA SER A 2 -17.31 4.51 -13.86
C SER A 2 -18.15 4.34 -12.59
N LEU A 3 -17.74 4.98 -11.47
CA LEU A 3 -18.52 4.94 -10.22
C LEU A 3 -19.94 5.51 -10.37
N LEU A 4 -20.14 6.51 -11.23
CA LEU A 4 -21.46 7.09 -11.48
C LEU A 4 -22.31 6.21 -12.38
N VAL A 5 -21.68 5.50 -13.33
CA VAL A 5 -22.37 4.61 -14.28
C VAL A 5 -22.74 3.29 -13.59
N GLU A 6 -21.80 2.71 -12.85
CA GLU A 6 -21.92 1.36 -12.26
C GLU A 6 -22.72 1.34 -10.94
N THR A 7 -22.84 2.49 -10.26
CA THR A 7 -23.52 2.54 -8.96
C THR A 7 -24.49 3.72 -8.83
N ASN A 8 -25.62 3.49 -8.19
CA ASN A 8 -26.55 4.56 -7.81
C ASN A 8 -26.21 5.21 -6.45
N THR A 9 -25.14 4.76 -5.79
CA THR A 9 -24.77 5.22 -4.45
C THR A 9 -23.93 6.50 -4.46
N VAL A 10 -23.25 6.79 -5.58
CA VAL A 10 -22.45 8.00 -5.74
C VAL A 10 -23.32 9.13 -6.31
N ALA A 11 -23.59 10.17 -5.52
CA ALA A 11 -24.43 11.28 -5.94
C ALA A 11 -23.71 12.23 -6.92
N ARG A 12 -22.42 12.50 -6.68
CA ARG A 12 -21.65 13.52 -7.41
C ARG A 12 -20.16 13.14 -7.47
N VAL A 13 -19.51 13.48 -8.59
CA VAL A 13 -18.07 13.35 -8.76
C VAL A 13 -17.45 14.69 -9.13
N LEU A 14 -16.42 15.08 -8.39
CA LEU A 14 -15.59 16.24 -8.67
C LEU A 14 -14.31 15.77 -9.33
N MET A 15 -14.00 16.26 -10.51
CA MET A 15 -12.82 15.89 -11.29
C MET A 15 -11.91 17.11 -11.47
N ASN A 16 -10.60 16.91 -11.35
CA ASN A 16 -9.65 18.00 -11.53
C ASN A 16 -8.44 17.53 -12.34
N ASP A 17 -8.02 18.35 -13.25
CA ASP A 17 -6.71 18.23 -13.92
C ASP A 17 -6.19 19.63 -14.26
N ILE A 18 -4.85 19.75 -14.29
CA ILE A 18 -4.17 21.00 -14.69
C ILE A 18 -4.08 21.12 -16.22
N ASN A 19 -4.19 19.99 -16.93
CA ASN A 19 -4.10 19.95 -18.39
C ASN A 19 -5.48 20.25 -19.03
N PRO A 20 -5.62 21.37 -19.79
CA PRO A 20 -6.90 21.72 -20.41
C PRO A 20 -7.41 20.66 -21.41
N ASN A 21 -6.53 19.89 -22.04
CA ASN A 21 -6.96 18.80 -22.92
C ASN A 21 -7.55 17.64 -22.13
N ALA A 22 -6.98 17.28 -20.98
CA ALA A 22 -7.58 16.29 -20.09
C ALA A 22 -8.96 16.75 -19.59
N VAL A 23 -9.09 18.01 -19.21
CA VAL A 23 -10.37 18.63 -18.80
C VAL A 23 -11.43 18.52 -19.90
N LYS A 24 -11.09 18.81 -21.16
CA LYS A 24 -12.00 18.62 -22.30
C LYS A 24 -12.46 17.17 -22.42
N VAL A 25 -11.52 16.21 -22.36
CA VAL A 25 -11.83 14.78 -22.43
C VAL A 25 -12.71 14.33 -21.27
N MET A 26 -12.47 14.83 -20.04
CA MET A 26 -13.32 14.55 -18.88
C MET A 26 -14.77 14.96 -19.11
N ARG A 27 -14.99 16.18 -19.65
CA ARG A 27 -16.35 16.69 -19.98
C ARG A 27 -17.02 15.83 -21.04
N LEU A 28 -16.33 15.57 -22.16
CA LEU A 28 -16.86 14.71 -23.23
C LEU A 28 -17.22 13.30 -22.71
N ASN A 29 -16.37 12.70 -21.88
CA ASN A 29 -16.64 11.40 -21.29
C ASN A 29 -17.85 11.43 -20.35
N ALA A 30 -18.08 12.51 -19.60
CA ALA A 30 -19.25 12.66 -18.75
C ALA A 30 -20.54 12.77 -19.60
N GLU A 31 -20.49 13.52 -20.69
CA GLU A 31 -21.59 13.63 -21.65
C GLU A 31 -21.92 12.31 -22.34
N TRP A 32 -20.90 11.61 -22.89
CA TRP A 32 -21.07 10.32 -23.57
C TRP A 32 -21.65 9.22 -22.66
N ASN A 33 -21.38 9.30 -21.36
CA ASN A 33 -21.92 8.36 -20.37
C ASN A 33 -23.20 8.85 -19.71
N SER A 34 -23.78 9.97 -20.17
CA SER A 34 -25.04 10.56 -19.65
C SER A 34 -25.00 10.85 -18.15
N VAL A 35 -23.82 11.25 -17.61
CA VAL A 35 -23.61 11.58 -16.20
C VAL A 35 -23.10 13.01 -15.99
N ALA A 36 -23.17 13.86 -17.01
CA ALA A 36 -22.63 15.22 -16.98
C ALA A 36 -23.21 16.05 -15.83
N GLU A 37 -24.50 15.94 -15.53
CA GLU A 37 -25.18 16.67 -14.45
C GLU A 37 -24.68 16.29 -13.05
N ARG A 38 -24.07 15.11 -12.92
CA ARG A 38 -23.51 14.58 -11.67
C ARG A 38 -21.99 14.77 -11.61
N CYS A 39 -21.36 15.36 -12.63
CA CYS A 39 -19.94 15.62 -12.75
C CYS A 39 -19.64 17.11 -12.71
N GLU A 40 -18.72 17.53 -11.85
CA GLU A 40 -18.11 18.85 -11.90
C GLU A 40 -16.65 18.74 -12.29
N VAL A 41 -16.24 19.45 -13.33
CA VAL A 41 -14.88 19.39 -13.87
C VAL A 41 -14.18 20.72 -13.66
N PHE A 42 -13.08 20.70 -12.94
CA PHE A 42 -12.26 21.86 -12.60
C PHE A 42 -10.93 21.79 -13.33
N GLU A 43 -10.52 22.91 -13.94
CA GLU A 43 -9.21 23.11 -14.52
C GLU A 43 -8.32 23.85 -13.51
N GLY A 44 -7.14 23.31 -13.23
CA GLY A 44 -6.16 23.96 -12.36
C GLY A 44 -5.40 23.04 -11.44
N ASP A 45 -4.62 23.63 -10.55
CA ASP A 45 -3.80 22.89 -9.58
C ASP A 45 -4.66 22.15 -8.56
N ALA A 46 -4.43 20.84 -8.46
CA ALA A 46 -5.17 19.96 -7.56
C ALA A 46 -4.98 20.31 -6.08
N ALA A 47 -3.84 20.87 -5.67
CA ALA A 47 -3.63 21.31 -4.30
C ALA A 47 -4.55 22.50 -3.94
N VAL A 48 -4.71 23.43 -4.88
CA VAL A 48 -5.66 24.57 -4.74
C VAL A 48 -7.10 24.06 -4.70
N PHE A 49 -7.45 23.15 -5.60
CA PHE A 49 -8.77 22.56 -5.65
C PHE A 49 -9.13 21.82 -4.35
N LEU A 50 -8.25 20.94 -3.86
CA LEU A 50 -8.44 20.18 -2.62
C LEU A 50 -8.52 21.10 -1.37
N THR A 51 -7.80 22.24 -1.40
CA THR A 51 -7.89 23.22 -0.31
C THR A 51 -9.29 23.80 -0.19
N ARG A 52 -9.97 24.07 -1.30
CA ARG A 52 -11.37 24.54 -1.29
C ARG A 52 -12.33 23.53 -0.65
N LEU A 53 -12.07 22.24 -0.82
CA LEU A 53 -12.84 21.15 -0.24
C LEU A 53 -12.50 20.88 1.24
N SER A 54 -11.51 21.54 1.81
CA SER A 54 -11.10 21.31 3.20
C SER A 54 -12.00 21.93 4.26
N GLY A 55 -12.94 22.81 3.87
CA GLY A 55 -14.01 23.34 4.70
C GLY A 55 -14.87 22.19 5.28
N TRP A 56 -15.30 22.31 6.53
CA TRP A 56 -15.93 21.17 7.20
C TRP A 56 -17.26 20.73 6.53
N ARG A 57 -17.94 21.62 5.82
CA ARG A 57 -19.19 21.35 5.06
C ARG A 57 -18.94 20.83 3.65
N ASP A 58 -17.72 21.04 3.11
CA ASP A 58 -17.39 20.77 1.72
C ASP A 58 -16.62 19.45 1.53
N ARG A 59 -16.29 18.77 2.65
CA ARG A 59 -15.54 17.53 2.62
C ARG A 59 -16.29 16.42 1.90
N VAL A 60 -15.53 15.64 1.13
CA VAL A 60 -16.04 14.53 0.34
C VAL A 60 -15.82 13.19 1.02
N GLN A 61 -16.63 12.18 0.70
CA GLN A 61 -16.52 10.84 1.29
C GLN A 61 -15.32 10.04 0.76
N TYR A 62 -14.90 10.33 -0.46
CA TYR A 62 -13.77 9.67 -1.08
C TYR A 62 -12.90 10.66 -1.85
N VAL A 63 -11.60 10.56 -1.67
CA VAL A 63 -10.60 11.30 -2.47
C VAL A 63 -9.69 10.29 -3.16
N ASP A 64 -9.49 10.45 -4.45
CA ASP A 64 -8.58 9.66 -5.26
C ASP A 64 -7.36 10.49 -5.66
N VAL A 65 -6.18 10.08 -5.19
CA VAL A 65 -4.88 10.69 -5.50
C VAL A 65 -4.10 9.75 -6.42
N ASP A 66 -4.20 10.00 -7.72
CA ASP A 66 -3.57 9.18 -8.76
C ASP A 66 -2.72 10.02 -9.74
N PRO A 67 -1.68 10.70 -9.26
CA PRO A 67 -0.82 11.50 -10.10
C PRO A 67 0.17 10.65 -10.89
N VAL A 68 0.69 11.21 -11.97
CA VAL A 68 1.92 10.71 -12.58
C VAL A 68 3.08 10.95 -11.61
N GLY A 69 3.74 9.87 -11.15
CA GLY A 69 4.89 9.95 -10.25
C GLY A 69 4.55 9.84 -8.76
N ALA A 70 5.08 10.76 -7.95
CA ALA A 70 4.94 10.73 -6.50
C ALA A 70 3.72 11.56 -6.01
N PRO A 71 2.89 11.04 -5.08
CA PRO A 71 1.70 11.73 -4.59
C PRO A 71 1.98 12.84 -3.56
N VAL A 72 3.23 13.09 -3.25
CA VAL A 72 3.70 13.88 -2.09
C VAL A 72 3.00 15.24 -1.94
N LYS A 73 2.82 15.98 -3.05
CA LYS A 73 2.23 17.33 -3.02
C LYS A 73 0.73 17.32 -2.69
N PHE A 74 0.04 16.20 -2.87
CA PHE A 74 -1.43 16.17 -2.81
C PHE A 74 -1.96 15.56 -1.52
N VAL A 75 -1.17 14.72 -0.83
CA VAL A 75 -1.64 13.89 0.30
C VAL A 75 -2.19 14.73 1.43
N GLU A 76 -1.51 15.81 1.85
CA GLU A 76 -1.98 16.62 2.98
C GLU A 76 -3.33 17.30 2.70
N ASN A 77 -3.45 17.93 1.54
CA ASN A 77 -4.71 18.60 1.15
C ASN A 77 -5.85 17.58 0.96
N SER A 78 -5.55 16.39 0.45
CA SER A 78 -6.51 15.29 0.32
C SER A 78 -7.01 14.81 1.68
N LEU A 79 -6.12 14.66 2.66
CA LEU A 79 -6.49 14.31 4.04
C LEU A 79 -7.36 15.38 4.71
N ARG A 80 -7.16 16.65 4.38
CA ARG A 80 -8.01 17.77 4.84
C ARG A 80 -9.37 17.75 4.17
N ALA A 81 -9.43 17.40 2.86
CA ALA A 81 -10.64 17.40 2.03
C ALA A 81 -11.56 16.20 2.29
N VAL A 82 -11.04 15.08 2.81
CA VAL A 82 -11.87 13.91 3.09
C VAL A 82 -12.67 14.07 4.39
N ALA A 83 -13.91 13.61 4.39
CA ALA A 83 -14.79 13.62 5.55
C ALA A 83 -14.31 12.64 6.64
N ASN A 84 -14.74 12.87 7.90
CA ASN A 84 -14.52 11.90 8.97
C ASN A 84 -15.33 10.62 8.69
N GLY A 85 -14.68 9.48 8.71
CA GLY A 85 -15.27 8.19 8.26
C GLY A 85 -15.18 7.94 6.76
N GLY A 86 -14.61 8.87 6.00
CA GLY A 86 -14.41 8.70 4.55
C GLY A 86 -13.12 7.94 4.22
N TYR A 87 -12.82 7.85 2.93
CA TYR A 87 -11.68 7.08 2.42
C TYR A 87 -10.80 7.93 1.50
N ILE A 88 -9.52 7.57 1.43
CA ILE A 88 -8.58 8.14 0.46
C ILE A 88 -7.82 7.01 -0.23
N GLY A 89 -7.78 7.03 -1.56
CA GLY A 89 -6.89 6.20 -2.38
C GLY A 89 -5.65 7.00 -2.76
N VAL A 90 -4.46 6.42 -2.57
CA VAL A 90 -3.19 7.07 -2.91
C VAL A 90 -2.35 6.13 -3.74
N SER A 91 -2.00 6.56 -4.95
CA SER A 91 -1.11 5.84 -5.87
C SER A 91 0.28 6.50 -5.94
N ALA A 92 1.30 5.67 -6.11
CA ALA A 92 2.64 6.09 -6.49
C ALA A 92 3.12 5.25 -7.69
N THR A 93 3.48 5.91 -8.78
CA THR A 93 4.04 5.28 -9.98
C THR A 93 5.57 5.43 -10.06
N ASP A 94 6.16 6.36 -9.33
CA ASP A 94 7.60 6.50 -9.15
C ASP A 94 8.08 5.57 -8.01
N LEU A 95 8.22 4.28 -8.31
CA LEU A 95 8.56 3.26 -7.30
C LEU A 95 10.06 3.20 -7.01
N ALA A 96 10.93 3.65 -7.89
CA ALA A 96 12.37 3.49 -7.74
C ALA A 96 12.93 4.01 -6.39
N PRO A 97 12.49 5.16 -5.87
CA PRO A 97 12.86 5.60 -4.52
C PRO A 97 12.33 4.68 -3.41
N LEU A 98 11.08 4.25 -3.51
CA LEU A 98 10.42 3.45 -2.46
C LEU A 98 10.93 2.01 -2.37
N VAL A 99 11.38 1.41 -3.49
CA VAL A 99 11.99 0.07 -3.51
C VAL A 99 13.48 0.07 -3.16
N GLY A 100 14.05 1.24 -2.82
CA GLY A 100 15.44 1.38 -2.39
C GLY A 100 16.48 1.49 -3.52
N ASN A 101 16.07 1.80 -4.75
CA ASN A 101 17.01 2.07 -5.85
C ASN A 101 17.60 3.49 -5.78
N HIS A 102 16.86 4.44 -5.19
CA HIS A 102 17.27 5.83 -5.00
C HIS A 102 16.92 6.30 -3.58
N PRO A 103 17.65 5.84 -2.53
CA PRO A 103 17.31 6.11 -1.13
C PRO A 103 17.36 7.61 -0.78
N GLU A 104 18.29 8.37 -1.36
CA GLU A 104 18.37 9.83 -1.15
C GLU A 104 17.12 10.54 -1.71
N THR A 105 16.61 10.06 -2.84
CA THR A 105 15.36 10.59 -3.42
C THR A 105 14.16 10.22 -2.56
N CYS A 106 14.15 9.02 -1.96
CA CYS A 106 13.11 8.62 -1.01
C CYS A 106 13.12 9.55 0.21
N PHE A 107 14.27 9.76 0.80
CA PHE A 107 14.41 10.67 1.94
C PHE A 107 13.98 12.09 1.57
N ARG A 108 14.46 12.65 0.46
CA ARG A 108 14.13 14.01 0.01
C ARG A 108 12.63 14.19 -0.27
N LYS A 109 11.97 13.22 -0.92
CA LYS A 109 10.54 13.31 -1.31
C LYS A 109 9.61 12.96 -0.16
N TYR A 110 9.86 11.84 0.51
CA TYR A 110 8.95 11.23 1.48
C TYR A 110 9.39 11.45 2.94
N GLY A 111 10.65 11.85 3.19
CA GLY A 111 11.22 11.93 4.54
C GLY A 111 11.45 10.55 5.18
N LEU A 112 11.60 9.51 4.36
CA LEU A 112 11.69 8.11 4.79
C LEU A 112 12.97 7.47 4.27
N PHE A 113 13.52 6.52 5.05
CA PHE A 113 14.66 5.72 4.64
C PHE A 113 14.19 4.48 3.90
N SER A 114 14.62 4.31 2.67
CA SER A 114 14.42 3.11 1.87
C SER A 114 15.73 2.36 1.67
N GLY A 115 15.64 1.07 1.37
CA GLY A 115 16.78 0.22 1.10
C GLY A 115 16.37 -1.01 0.31
N LYS A 116 17.35 -1.68 -0.32
CA LYS A 116 17.10 -2.89 -1.12
C LYS A 116 16.80 -4.07 -0.20
N THR A 117 15.53 -4.44 -0.10
CA THR A 117 15.07 -5.63 0.61
C THR A 117 14.70 -6.74 -0.38
N PHE A 118 14.64 -8.00 0.07
CA PHE A 118 14.18 -9.11 -0.78
C PHE A 118 12.66 -9.10 -1.01
N PHE A 119 11.91 -8.25 -0.27
CA PHE A 119 10.49 -7.97 -0.46
C PHE A 119 10.25 -6.48 -0.78
N ALA A 120 11.04 -5.91 -1.67
CA ALA A 120 11.06 -4.47 -1.95
C ALA A 120 9.70 -3.88 -2.36
N LYS A 121 8.84 -4.64 -3.05
CA LYS A 121 7.50 -4.19 -3.44
C LYS A 121 6.59 -3.98 -2.23
N GLU A 122 6.61 -4.87 -1.24
CA GLU A 122 5.84 -4.68 0.00
C GLU A 122 6.45 -3.58 0.86
N ALA A 123 7.78 -3.48 0.93
CA ALA A 123 8.45 -2.37 1.60
C ALA A 123 8.00 -1.01 1.02
N ALA A 124 7.85 -0.91 -0.30
CA ALA A 124 7.34 0.30 -0.95
C ALA A 124 5.89 0.63 -0.55
N ILE A 125 5.00 -0.39 -0.46
CA ILE A 125 3.63 -0.21 0.05
C ILE A 125 3.67 0.33 1.49
N ARG A 126 4.47 -0.27 2.36
CA ARG A 126 4.60 0.11 3.77
C ARG A 126 5.19 1.50 3.96
N LEU A 127 6.13 1.92 3.11
CA LEU A 127 6.67 3.28 3.09
C LEU A 127 5.63 4.29 2.59
N LEU A 128 4.88 3.99 1.53
CA LEU A 128 3.80 4.87 1.07
C LEU A 128 2.72 5.01 2.14
N ALA A 129 2.33 3.91 2.79
CA ALA A 129 1.39 3.95 3.90
C ALA A 129 1.91 4.82 5.06
N SER A 130 3.18 4.63 5.43
CA SER A 130 3.85 5.43 6.45
C SER A 130 3.81 6.92 6.14
N PHE A 131 4.14 7.30 4.91
CA PHE A 131 4.11 8.70 4.48
C PHE A 131 2.73 9.33 4.69
N VAL A 132 1.67 8.65 4.26
CA VAL A 132 0.29 9.14 4.41
C VAL A 132 -0.10 9.24 5.89
N ILE A 133 0.23 8.23 6.69
CA ILE A 133 -0.04 8.19 8.13
C ILE A 133 0.65 9.36 8.84
N MET A 134 1.93 9.59 8.57
CA MET A 134 2.70 10.66 9.22
C MET A 134 2.18 12.06 8.83
N ARG A 135 1.76 12.26 7.57
CA ARG A 135 1.11 13.51 7.15
C ARG A 135 -0.23 13.72 7.85
N GLY A 136 -1.01 12.64 7.99
CA GLY A 136 -2.27 12.69 8.73
C GLY A 136 -2.08 12.95 10.22
N ALA A 137 -1.05 12.38 10.81
CA ALA A 137 -0.75 12.51 12.23
C ALA A 137 -0.54 13.97 12.68
N SER A 138 0.18 14.76 11.89
CA SER A 138 0.39 16.20 12.15
C SER A 138 -0.91 17.02 12.13
N LEU A 139 -1.97 16.48 11.52
CA LEU A 139 -3.31 17.09 11.41
C LEU A 139 -4.33 16.49 12.38
N ASN A 140 -3.93 15.60 13.28
CA ASN A 140 -4.82 14.77 14.09
C ASN A 140 -5.80 13.92 13.27
N ILE A 141 -5.36 13.45 12.09
CA ILE A 141 -6.10 12.60 11.17
C ILE A 141 -5.44 11.23 11.14
N ALA A 142 -6.14 10.20 11.59
CA ALA A 142 -5.74 8.80 11.50
C ALA A 142 -6.16 8.25 10.15
N ALA A 143 -5.20 7.98 9.26
CA ALA A 143 -5.40 7.33 7.96
C ALA A 143 -4.95 5.87 8.08
N THR A 144 -5.88 4.96 8.32
CA THR A 144 -5.59 3.53 8.51
C THR A 144 -5.63 2.81 7.18
N PRO A 145 -4.55 2.10 6.76
CA PRO A 145 -4.59 1.25 5.57
C PRO A 145 -5.68 0.19 5.67
N VAL A 146 -6.49 0.04 4.63
CA VAL A 146 -7.60 -0.93 4.58
C VAL A 146 -7.55 -1.84 3.36
N LEU A 147 -6.84 -1.43 2.32
CA LEU A 147 -6.54 -2.24 1.14
C LEU A 147 -5.28 -1.71 0.47
N SER A 148 -4.36 -2.60 0.09
CA SER A 148 -3.16 -2.25 -0.65
C SER A 148 -3.06 -3.13 -1.89
N VAL A 149 -2.66 -2.55 -3.01
CA VAL A 149 -2.49 -3.28 -4.26
C VAL A 149 -1.16 -2.88 -4.89
N GLN A 150 -0.38 -3.88 -5.30
CA GLN A 150 0.76 -3.70 -6.19
C GLN A 150 0.38 -4.28 -7.55
N HIS A 151 0.54 -3.50 -8.60
CA HIS A 151 0.33 -3.97 -9.96
C HIS A 151 1.33 -3.32 -10.90
N ARG A 152 2.09 -4.16 -11.64
CA ARG A 152 3.11 -3.69 -12.61
C ARG A 152 4.05 -2.64 -12.01
N HIS A 153 3.83 -1.35 -12.36
CA HIS A 153 4.72 -0.23 -12.07
C HIS A 153 4.16 0.74 -11.01
N PHE A 154 3.08 0.38 -10.33
CA PHE A 154 2.52 1.24 -9.28
C PHE A 154 2.17 0.46 -8.01
N VAL A 155 2.17 1.16 -6.92
CA VAL A 155 1.53 0.76 -5.66
C VAL A 155 0.38 1.70 -5.37
N ARG A 156 -0.71 1.16 -4.83
CA ARG A 156 -1.88 1.91 -4.40
C ARG A 156 -2.32 1.43 -3.03
N VAL A 157 -2.56 2.39 -2.14
CA VAL A 157 -3.05 2.12 -0.79
C VAL A 157 -4.31 2.92 -0.55
N PHE A 158 -5.34 2.24 -0.07
CA PHE A 158 -6.59 2.85 0.37
C PHE A 158 -6.59 2.95 1.89
N PHE A 159 -7.05 4.09 2.38
CA PHE A 159 -7.09 4.38 3.81
C PHE A 159 -8.49 4.74 4.24
N HIS A 160 -8.91 4.22 5.38
CA HIS A 160 -10.05 4.74 6.13
C HIS A 160 -9.58 5.90 7.01
N VAL A 161 -10.29 7.01 6.98
CA VAL A 161 -9.87 8.27 7.61
C VAL A 161 -10.77 8.62 8.78
N LEU A 162 -10.17 8.69 9.97
CA LEU A 162 -10.85 9.10 11.19
C LEU A 162 -10.10 10.25 11.86
N ARG A 163 -10.84 11.25 12.34
CA ARG A 163 -10.27 12.39 13.05
C ARG A 163 -10.18 12.11 14.55
N GLY A 164 -9.12 12.57 15.20
CA GLY A 164 -8.94 12.50 16.64
C GLY A 164 -7.55 12.05 17.08
N ARG A 165 -6.98 12.79 18.04
CA ARG A 165 -5.63 12.59 18.57
C ARG A 165 -5.39 11.16 19.10
N SER A 166 -6.31 10.61 19.87
CA SER A 166 -6.15 9.26 20.44
C SER A 166 -6.06 8.17 19.38
N ARG A 167 -6.79 8.32 18.25
CA ARG A 167 -6.72 7.41 17.11
C ARG A 167 -5.37 7.48 16.41
N VAL A 168 -4.84 8.69 16.25
CA VAL A 168 -3.52 8.92 15.68
C VAL A 168 -2.44 8.26 16.53
N ILE A 169 -2.46 8.44 17.85
CA ILE A 169 -1.48 7.85 18.78
C ILE A 169 -1.47 6.32 18.61
N LYS A 170 -2.65 5.66 18.66
CA LYS A 170 -2.78 4.21 18.47
C LYS A 170 -2.28 3.74 17.10
N LEU A 171 -2.42 4.57 16.07
CA LEU A 171 -1.92 4.25 14.73
C LEU A 171 -0.39 4.34 14.68
N LEU A 172 0.20 5.35 15.31
CA LEU A 172 1.65 5.54 15.37
C LEU A 172 2.37 4.44 16.16
N GLU A 173 1.71 3.80 17.15
CA GLU A 173 2.25 2.63 17.87
C GLU A 173 2.57 1.43 16.94
N LYS A 174 1.94 1.39 15.76
CA LYS A 174 2.18 0.36 14.73
C LYS A 174 3.21 0.77 13.68
N MET A 175 3.89 1.88 13.90
CA MET A 175 5.01 2.32 13.06
C MET A 175 6.32 1.81 13.62
N GLY A 176 7.29 1.53 12.74
CA GLY A 176 8.61 1.09 13.18
C GLY A 176 9.59 0.95 12.03
N TRP A 177 10.60 0.14 12.26
CA TRP A 177 11.68 -0.12 11.31
C TRP A 177 11.62 -1.55 10.82
N ILE A 178 11.96 -1.73 9.56
CA ILE A 178 12.15 -3.04 8.94
C ILE A 178 13.64 -3.18 8.65
N LYS A 179 14.25 -4.23 9.19
CA LYS A 179 15.62 -4.62 8.87
C LYS A 179 15.59 -5.88 8.03
N ALA A 180 16.26 -5.87 6.88
CA ALA A 180 16.26 -7.00 5.95
C ALA A 180 17.64 -7.21 5.34
N CYS A 181 18.12 -8.46 5.33
CA CYS A 181 19.43 -8.86 4.85
C CYS A 181 19.32 -9.72 3.59
N LYS A 182 20.37 -9.73 2.78
CA LYS A 182 20.49 -10.60 1.59
C LYS A 182 20.42 -12.09 1.91
N CYS A 183 20.75 -12.49 3.15
CA CYS A 183 20.61 -13.88 3.64
C CYS A 183 19.17 -14.26 3.99
N LEU A 184 18.19 -13.44 3.64
CA LEU A 184 16.76 -13.55 3.91
C LEU A 184 16.34 -13.38 5.37
N HIS A 185 17.28 -13.06 6.27
CA HIS A 185 16.91 -12.66 7.63
C HIS A 185 16.20 -11.30 7.59
N SER A 186 15.07 -11.21 8.25
CA SER A 186 14.35 -9.94 8.45
C SER A 186 13.74 -9.87 9.84
N GLU A 187 13.71 -8.68 10.39
CA GLU A 187 13.13 -8.38 11.69
C GLU A 187 12.50 -6.98 11.68
N THR A 188 11.57 -6.75 12.58
CA THR A 188 10.92 -5.46 12.77
C THR A 188 11.23 -4.91 14.15
N HIS A 189 11.41 -3.59 14.23
CA HIS A 189 11.69 -2.88 15.47
C HIS A 189 10.67 -1.78 15.68
N PRO A 190 10.26 -1.49 16.93
CA PRO A 190 9.39 -0.36 17.21
C PRO A 190 10.08 0.97 16.86
N LEU A 191 9.31 2.03 16.70
CA LEU A 191 9.80 3.32 16.20
C LEU A 191 10.95 3.92 17.04
N HIS A 192 10.95 3.68 18.37
CA HIS A 192 11.95 4.18 19.31
C HIS A 192 13.25 3.34 19.33
N ASP A 193 13.27 2.18 18.69
CA ASP A 193 14.42 1.26 18.64
C ASP A 193 14.97 1.20 17.20
N PHE A 194 15.95 2.07 16.90
CA PHE A 194 16.59 2.10 15.58
C PHE A 194 17.58 0.94 15.46
N PRO A 195 17.37 -0.01 14.52
CA PRO A 195 18.19 -1.21 14.43
C PRO A 195 19.61 -0.94 13.88
N ALA A 196 20.59 -1.65 14.42
CA ALA A 196 21.92 -1.68 13.83
C ALA A 196 21.89 -2.31 12.44
N LYS A 197 22.72 -1.81 11.52
CA LYS A 197 22.77 -2.30 10.12
C LYS A 197 23.47 -3.65 9.96
N ILE A 198 24.00 -4.25 11.03
CA ILE A 198 24.66 -5.56 10.99
C ILE A 198 23.62 -6.65 11.17
N CYS A 199 23.60 -7.63 10.26
CA CYS A 199 22.70 -8.77 10.34
C CYS A 199 23.15 -9.75 11.43
N PRO A 200 22.30 -10.13 12.41
CA PRO A 200 22.68 -11.04 13.47
C PRO A 200 22.94 -12.48 12.97
N ARG A 201 22.38 -12.85 11.79
CA ARG A 201 22.52 -14.19 11.23
C ARG A 201 23.82 -14.39 10.47
N CYS A 202 24.23 -13.44 9.63
CA CYS A 202 25.39 -13.64 8.74
C CYS A 202 26.52 -12.62 8.93
N GLY A 203 26.37 -11.65 9.85
CA GLY A 203 27.35 -10.58 10.07
C GLY A 203 27.45 -9.54 8.94
N GLY A 204 26.74 -9.73 7.85
CA GLY A 204 26.75 -8.82 6.71
C GLY A 204 25.88 -7.58 6.92
N GLU A 205 26.00 -6.62 6.00
CA GLU A 205 25.18 -5.41 6.03
C GLU A 205 23.73 -5.72 5.68
N ALA A 206 22.80 -5.21 6.50
CA ALA A 206 21.36 -5.28 6.29
C ALA A 206 20.80 -3.91 5.91
N ALA A 207 19.80 -3.87 5.03
CA ALA A 207 19.03 -2.67 4.74
C ALA A 207 18.10 -2.36 5.93
N VAL A 208 18.04 -1.09 6.32
CA VAL A 208 17.09 -0.56 7.30
C VAL A 208 16.11 0.36 6.58
N VAL A 209 14.83 0.07 6.67
CA VAL A 209 13.75 0.75 5.95
C VAL A 209 12.75 1.32 6.96
N GLY A 210 12.38 2.58 6.80
CA GLY A 210 11.37 3.20 7.66
C GLY A 210 11.61 4.69 7.94
N PRO A 211 10.86 5.30 8.85
CA PRO A 211 9.71 4.70 9.54
C PRO A 211 8.72 4.04 8.58
N ALA A 212 8.32 2.80 8.84
CA ALA A 212 7.43 2.01 7.98
C ALA A 212 6.16 1.61 8.74
N TRP A 213 5.07 1.41 8.02
CA TRP A 213 3.87 0.82 8.58
C TRP A 213 4.09 -0.68 8.81
N LEU A 214 3.97 -1.13 10.07
CA LEU A 214 4.14 -2.54 10.46
C LEU A 214 2.81 -3.26 10.68
N GLY A 215 1.70 -2.52 10.73
CA GLY A 215 0.36 -3.08 10.88
C GLY A 215 -0.18 -3.74 9.61
N PRO A 216 -1.44 -4.22 9.66
CA PRO A 216 -2.12 -4.86 8.55
C PRO A 216 -2.19 -3.96 7.31
N LEU A 217 -2.01 -4.55 6.13
CA LEU A 217 -2.15 -3.88 4.84
C LEU A 217 -3.58 -3.93 4.30
N HIS A 218 -4.42 -4.80 4.87
CA HIS A 218 -5.80 -5.03 4.45
C HIS A 218 -6.73 -5.16 5.66
N SER A 219 -7.97 -4.73 5.49
CA SER A 219 -9.08 -5.01 6.39
C SER A 219 -9.82 -6.24 5.89
N GLY A 220 -9.82 -7.35 6.63
CA GLY A 220 -10.54 -8.58 6.26
C GLY A 220 -12.02 -8.30 5.99
N GLU A 221 -12.69 -7.53 6.87
CA GLU A 221 -14.10 -7.15 6.69
C GLU A 221 -14.36 -6.42 5.38
N LEU A 222 -13.50 -5.46 5.01
CA LEU A 222 -13.65 -4.72 3.75
C LEU A 222 -13.41 -5.64 2.55
N VAL A 223 -12.38 -6.49 2.59
CA VAL A 223 -12.04 -7.42 1.52
C VAL A 223 -13.18 -8.42 1.29
N GLU A 224 -13.79 -8.96 2.33
CA GLU A 224 -14.95 -9.85 2.23
C GLU A 224 -16.16 -9.15 1.61
N LYS A 225 -16.46 -7.92 2.03
CA LYS A 225 -17.52 -7.11 1.41
C LYS A 225 -17.25 -6.84 -0.08
N MET A 226 -16.00 -6.54 -0.44
CA MET A 226 -15.62 -6.34 -1.85
C MET A 226 -15.72 -7.64 -2.65
N LEU A 227 -15.35 -8.78 -2.08
CA LEU A 227 -15.51 -10.09 -2.72
C LEU A 227 -16.96 -10.42 -3.02
N SER A 228 -17.87 -10.18 -2.07
CA SER A 228 -19.31 -10.42 -2.28
C SER A 228 -19.92 -9.58 -3.41
N GLN A 229 -19.31 -8.46 -3.76
CA GLN A 229 -19.78 -7.52 -4.80
C GLN A 229 -18.97 -7.60 -6.11
N SER A 230 -17.98 -8.49 -6.20
CA SER A 230 -17.05 -8.54 -7.34
C SER A 230 -17.37 -9.60 -8.39
N ASN A 231 -18.59 -10.16 -8.41
CA ASN A 231 -18.96 -11.27 -9.31
C ASN A 231 -18.75 -10.94 -10.79
N ASP A 232 -19.07 -9.73 -11.20
CA ASP A 232 -18.94 -9.26 -12.58
C ASP A 232 -17.56 -8.66 -12.91
N LEU A 233 -16.63 -8.72 -11.96
CA LEU A 233 -15.29 -8.15 -12.05
C LEU A 233 -14.17 -9.20 -11.87
N PRO A 234 -14.00 -10.15 -12.80
CA PRO A 234 -13.16 -11.33 -12.60
C PRO A 234 -11.69 -11.02 -12.28
N LYS A 235 -11.14 -9.95 -12.83
CA LYS A 235 -9.76 -9.51 -12.54
C LYS A 235 -9.62 -8.99 -11.10
N ALA A 236 -10.57 -8.17 -10.65
CA ALA A 236 -10.59 -7.64 -9.29
C ALA A 236 -10.83 -8.78 -8.29
N ARG A 237 -11.81 -9.65 -8.57
CA ARG A 237 -12.11 -10.81 -7.75
C ARG A 237 -10.89 -11.70 -7.50
N LYS A 238 -10.13 -12.04 -8.56
CA LYS A 238 -8.92 -12.86 -8.43
C LYS A 238 -7.86 -12.23 -7.51
N ILE A 239 -7.71 -10.90 -7.54
CA ILE A 239 -6.79 -10.18 -6.64
C ILE A 239 -7.33 -10.21 -5.21
N LEU A 240 -8.62 -9.94 -5.02
CA LEU A 240 -9.27 -9.94 -3.70
C LEU A 240 -9.24 -11.33 -3.04
N GLU A 241 -9.49 -12.39 -3.79
CA GLU A 241 -9.37 -13.79 -3.31
C GLU A 241 -7.95 -14.10 -2.83
N ARG A 242 -6.94 -13.58 -3.51
CA ARG A 242 -5.56 -13.73 -3.07
C ARG A 242 -5.28 -12.94 -1.78
N ILE A 243 -5.73 -11.69 -1.72
CA ILE A 243 -5.59 -10.82 -0.55
C ILE A 243 -6.30 -11.40 0.67
N SER A 244 -7.51 -11.93 0.52
CA SER A 244 -8.27 -12.52 1.63
C SER A 244 -7.58 -13.72 2.28
N GLY A 245 -6.79 -14.45 1.50
CA GLY A 245 -6.02 -15.61 1.99
C GLY A 245 -4.61 -15.27 2.47
N GLU A 246 -4.16 -14.01 2.40
CA GLU A 246 -2.80 -13.66 2.80
C GLU A 246 -2.61 -13.68 4.31
N VAL A 247 -1.49 -14.27 4.75
CA VAL A 247 -1.04 -14.18 6.14
C VAL A 247 -0.58 -12.75 6.43
N ASP A 248 -1.10 -12.17 7.51
CA ASP A 248 -0.72 -10.83 7.95
C ASP A 248 0.62 -10.87 8.71
N VAL A 249 1.70 -10.79 7.95
CA VAL A 249 3.09 -10.66 8.42
C VAL A 249 3.82 -9.62 7.57
N VAL A 250 4.90 -9.06 8.12
CA VAL A 250 5.75 -8.11 7.37
C VAL A 250 6.70 -8.87 6.46
N GLY A 251 6.65 -8.55 5.17
CA GLY A 251 7.51 -9.16 4.16
C GLY A 251 6.98 -10.47 3.59
N TYR A 252 7.75 -11.02 2.68
CA TYR A 252 7.51 -12.30 2.01
C TYR A 252 8.84 -12.89 1.54
N TYR A 253 8.86 -14.18 1.23
CA TYR A 253 10.04 -14.90 0.76
C TYR A 253 9.87 -15.28 -0.73
N PRO A 254 10.61 -14.64 -1.67
CA PRO A 254 10.66 -15.08 -3.07
C PRO A 254 11.35 -16.45 -3.19
N VAL A 255 10.76 -17.39 -3.93
CA VAL A 255 11.28 -18.77 -4.00
C VAL A 255 12.64 -18.87 -4.69
N ASP A 256 12.93 -17.98 -5.64
CA ASP A 256 14.25 -17.87 -6.28
C ASP A 256 15.33 -17.45 -5.28
N ARG A 257 15.02 -16.55 -4.36
CA ARG A 257 15.94 -16.11 -3.30
C ARG A 257 16.16 -17.20 -2.27
N ILE A 258 15.12 -17.95 -1.89
CA ILE A 258 15.26 -19.11 -1.01
C ILE A 258 16.17 -20.14 -1.67
N ALA A 259 15.94 -20.49 -2.93
CA ALA A 259 16.74 -21.43 -3.68
C ALA A 259 18.22 -21.01 -3.78
N HIS A 260 18.45 -19.70 -4.03
CA HIS A 260 19.80 -19.15 -4.07
C HIS A 260 20.55 -19.33 -2.71
N VAL A 261 19.87 -19.05 -1.60
CA VAL A 261 20.47 -19.21 -0.24
C VAL A 261 20.70 -20.66 0.10
N ASN A 262 19.83 -21.59 -0.34
CA ASN A 262 19.97 -23.04 -0.11
C ASN A 262 20.91 -23.72 -1.10
N GLY A 263 21.37 -23.07 -2.17
CA GLY A 263 22.10 -23.71 -3.26
C GLY A 263 21.27 -24.79 -3.99
N SER A 264 19.96 -24.57 -4.11
CA SER A 264 18.99 -25.53 -4.67
C SER A 264 18.22 -24.93 -5.85
N THR A 265 17.35 -25.74 -6.46
CA THR A 265 16.41 -25.25 -7.48
C THR A 265 15.16 -24.64 -6.83
N PRO A 266 14.57 -23.56 -7.42
CA PRO A 266 13.35 -22.97 -6.88
C PRO A 266 12.17 -23.95 -6.88
N ARG A 267 11.49 -24.09 -5.74
CA ARG A 267 10.24 -24.85 -5.63
C ARG A 267 9.05 -23.99 -6.04
N SER A 268 7.98 -24.63 -6.47
CA SER A 268 6.70 -23.93 -6.68
C SER A 268 6.24 -23.27 -5.37
N PRO A 269 5.79 -22.01 -5.39
CA PRO A 269 5.27 -21.34 -4.20
C PRO A 269 4.12 -22.11 -3.55
N ILE A 270 3.27 -22.78 -4.34
CA ILE A 270 2.15 -23.59 -3.84
C ILE A 270 2.65 -24.78 -3.02
N VAL A 271 3.70 -25.45 -3.51
CA VAL A 271 4.32 -26.61 -2.81
C VAL A 271 4.95 -26.13 -1.50
N LEU A 272 5.66 -24.99 -1.53
CA LEU A 272 6.28 -24.43 -0.34
C LEU A 272 5.22 -24.02 0.71
N VAL A 273 4.12 -23.42 0.31
CA VAL A 273 2.98 -23.12 1.20
C VAL A 273 2.45 -24.40 1.85
N ALA A 274 2.25 -25.47 1.06
CA ALA A 274 1.78 -26.76 1.59
C ALA A 274 2.76 -27.37 2.60
N SER A 275 4.08 -27.34 2.28
CA SER A 275 5.13 -27.84 3.19
C SER A 275 5.17 -27.05 4.52
N LEU A 276 5.08 -25.73 4.47
CA LEU A 276 5.08 -24.90 5.68
C LEU A 276 3.83 -25.15 6.53
N ARG A 277 2.66 -25.31 5.90
CA ARG A 277 1.41 -25.64 6.60
C ARG A 277 1.46 -27.03 7.25
N SER A 278 2.07 -28.03 6.61
CA SER A 278 2.25 -29.36 7.21
C SER A 278 3.21 -29.34 8.42
N MET A 279 4.09 -28.33 8.50
CA MET A 279 4.95 -28.08 9.67
C MET A 279 4.24 -27.29 10.78
N GLY A 280 2.94 -26.92 10.59
CA GLY A 280 2.14 -26.18 11.58
C GLY A 280 2.18 -24.67 11.46
N TYR A 281 2.85 -24.09 10.47
CA TYR A 281 2.92 -22.67 10.27
C TYR A 281 1.76 -22.12 9.43
N ARG A 282 1.40 -20.85 9.65
CA ARG A 282 0.56 -20.12 8.72
C ARG A 282 1.39 -19.75 7.49
N ALA A 283 0.89 -20.09 6.31
CA ALA A 283 1.56 -19.76 5.05
C ALA A 283 0.54 -19.48 3.96
N SER A 284 0.86 -18.54 3.06
CA SER A 284 0.03 -18.16 1.93
C SER A 284 0.86 -17.70 0.74
N LEU A 285 0.25 -17.68 -0.42
CA LEU A 285 0.74 -16.88 -1.55
C LEU A 285 0.50 -15.39 -1.25
N THR A 286 1.14 -14.51 -1.99
CA THR A 286 0.89 -13.07 -1.90
C THR A 286 0.47 -12.48 -3.25
N HIS A 287 -0.35 -11.42 -3.23
CA HIS A 287 -0.72 -10.68 -4.43
C HIS A 287 0.42 -9.77 -4.92
N VAL A 288 1.35 -9.42 -4.02
CA VAL A 288 2.46 -8.49 -4.31
C VAL A 288 3.51 -9.14 -5.22
N ASP A 289 3.78 -10.43 -5.03
CA ASP A 289 4.70 -11.20 -5.85
C ASP A 289 4.18 -12.63 -6.05
N PRO A 290 3.80 -13.01 -7.29
CA PRO A 290 3.21 -14.34 -7.54
C PRO A 290 4.20 -15.50 -7.33
N THR A 291 5.50 -15.22 -7.26
CA THR A 291 6.56 -16.19 -7.03
C THR A 291 7.05 -16.23 -5.59
N ALA A 292 6.30 -15.65 -4.66
CA ALA A 292 6.68 -15.53 -3.26
C ALA A 292 5.64 -16.11 -2.32
N VAL A 293 6.08 -16.39 -1.09
CA VAL A 293 5.24 -16.88 0.00
C VAL A 293 5.34 -15.97 1.22
N LYS A 294 4.22 -15.81 1.93
CA LYS A 294 4.14 -15.17 3.26
C LYS A 294 3.96 -16.25 4.31
N THR A 295 4.66 -16.15 5.42
CA THR A 295 4.57 -17.11 6.52
C THR A 295 5.07 -16.50 7.83
N ASP A 296 4.57 -17.01 8.95
CA ASP A 296 5.09 -16.74 10.29
C ASP A 296 6.18 -17.74 10.72
N ALA A 297 6.60 -18.64 9.83
CA ALA A 297 7.69 -19.57 10.09
C ALA A 297 9.03 -18.82 10.26
N PRO A 298 9.89 -19.26 11.19
CA PRO A 298 11.29 -18.83 11.23
C PRO A 298 12.01 -19.12 9.92
N LEU A 299 13.02 -18.30 9.58
CA LEU A 299 13.77 -18.46 8.32
C LEU A 299 14.35 -19.86 8.14
N GLU A 300 14.87 -20.47 9.20
CA GLU A 300 15.45 -21.81 9.18
C GLU A 300 14.43 -22.87 8.72
N ASP A 301 13.19 -22.73 9.13
CA ASP A 301 12.11 -23.62 8.74
C ASP A 301 11.63 -23.35 7.31
N VAL A 302 11.65 -22.07 6.87
CA VAL A 302 11.40 -21.72 5.46
C VAL A 302 12.46 -22.37 4.56
N LEU A 303 13.74 -22.28 4.93
CA LEU A 303 14.84 -22.88 4.18
C LEU A 303 14.73 -24.41 4.15
N ARG A 304 14.39 -25.04 5.29
CA ARG A 304 14.17 -26.51 5.40
C ARG A 304 12.99 -26.97 4.56
N ALA A 305 11.85 -26.29 4.62
CA ALA A 305 10.67 -26.59 3.81
C ALA A 305 10.94 -26.48 2.31
N ALA A 306 11.88 -25.65 1.92
CA ALA A 306 12.27 -25.48 0.52
C ALA A 306 13.31 -26.51 0.04
N ALA A 307 14.10 -27.11 0.94
CA ALA A 307 15.14 -28.11 0.59
C ALA A 307 14.57 -29.52 0.41
N GLY A 308 13.55 -29.90 1.17
CA GLY A 308 12.91 -31.22 1.16
C GLY A 308 11.70 -31.28 0.30
#